data_9c87578574af4430c45def3ddd59a5ce
#
_entry.id   9c87578574af4430c45def3ddd59a5ce
#
_cell.length_a   1.000
_cell.length_b   1.000
_cell.length_c   1.000
_cell.angle_alpha   90.00
_cell.angle_beta   90.00
_cell.angle_gamma   90.00
#
_symmetry.space_group_name_H-M   'P 1'
#
loop_
_entity.id
_entity.type
_entity.pdbx_description
1 polymer ?
#
loop_
_entity_poly.entity_id
_entity_poly.type
_entity_poly.pdbx_seq_one_letter_code
_entity_poly.pdbx_strand_id
1 'polypeptide(L)'
;MKKLLFIVVFTSTLLFSCSQKMEIQPAIVEFEIADTTFADNLIKYCETEGYEPQVYQWKNRVLYFAEKPAQATVIANAVKYAFPDIKYKIYENPFYKFNRKNCKNTQTVEKCDYFIISANLVADEKMQQEYMDYHATQFENFPEVSEGFCKADFQYLNVYRQGRQLMLVIAYPQSADFNELNSRTVENNPRVDEWNSIMGKYQEGVEGTDEGEVWVEFIRLKIKN
;
A
#
# COMPACT_ATOMS: atom_id res chain seq x y z
N MET A 1 -5.68 66.48 -38.54
CA MET A 1 -6.12 65.68 -37.41
C MET A 1 -5.79 64.22 -37.71
N LYS A 2 -4.70 63.68 -37.16
CA LYS A 2 -4.26 62.29 -37.36
C LYS A 2 -4.94 61.41 -36.29
N LYS A 3 -5.80 60.45 -36.71
CA LYS A 3 -6.42 59.48 -35.83
C LYS A 3 -5.40 58.36 -35.56
N LEU A 4 -5.00 58.19 -34.28
CA LEU A 4 -4.14 57.11 -33.81
C LEU A 4 -5.03 55.90 -33.51
N LEU A 5 -4.82 54.80 -34.26
CA LEU A 5 -5.52 53.55 -34.10
C LEU A 5 -4.74 52.68 -33.09
N PHE A 6 -5.25 52.45 -31.89
CA PHE A 6 -4.70 51.52 -30.92
C PHE A 6 -5.15 50.10 -31.28
N ILE A 7 -4.22 49.27 -31.74
CA ILE A 7 -4.44 47.82 -31.88
C ILE A 7 -4.13 47.17 -30.51
N VAL A 8 -5.16 46.76 -29.79
CA VAL A 8 -5.01 45.93 -28.58
C VAL A 8 -4.80 44.49 -29.02
N VAL A 9 -3.55 44.02 -28.92
CA VAL A 9 -3.23 42.58 -29.12
C VAL A 9 -3.58 41.84 -27.86
N PHE A 10 -4.68 41.08 -27.89
CA PHE A 10 -5.08 40.17 -26.83
C PHE A 10 -4.22 38.89 -26.94
N THR A 11 -3.12 38.82 -26.22
CA THR A 11 -2.36 37.57 -26.08
C THR A 11 -3.10 36.68 -25.08
N SER A 12 -3.89 35.72 -25.59
CA SER A 12 -4.46 34.64 -24.78
C SER A 12 -3.33 33.69 -24.34
N THR A 13 -2.82 33.86 -23.17
CA THR A 13 -1.98 32.86 -22.51
C THR A 13 -2.85 31.65 -22.16
N LEU A 14 -2.78 30.60 -22.97
CA LEU A 14 -3.30 29.29 -22.65
C LEU A 14 -2.46 28.74 -21.46
N LEU A 15 -3.00 28.90 -20.26
CA LEU A 15 -2.50 28.18 -19.08
C LEU A 15 -2.81 26.69 -19.30
N PHE A 16 -1.84 25.95 -19.84
CA PHE A 16 -1.84 24.49 -19.74
C PHE A 16 -1.69 24.15 -18.25
N SER A 17 -2.82 24.01 -17.56
CA SER A 17 -2.86 23.36 -16.26
C SER A 17 -2.49 21.89 -16.47
N CYS A 18 -1.23 21.56 -16.31
CA CYS A 18 -0.79 20.18 -16.20
C CYS A 18 -1.35 19.68 -14.87
N SER A 19 -2.53 19.06 -14.90
CA SER A 19 -3.08 18.32 -13.78
C SER A 19 -2.13 17.15 -13.51
N GLN A 20 -1.13 17.36 -12.67
CA GLN A 20 -0.37 16.24 -12.09
C GLN A 20 -1.39 15.41 -11.31
N LYS A 21 -1.72 14.23 -11.88
CA LYS A 21 -2.48 13.22 -11.15
C LYS A 21 -1.72 12.98 -9.85
N MET A 22 -2.30 13.41 -8.74
CA MET A 22 -1.66 13.27 -7.42
C MET A 22 -1.39 11.80 -7.21
N GLU A 23 -0.14 11.43 -6.94
CA GLU A 23 0.26 10.06 -6.68
C GLU A 23 -0.49 9.60 -5.42
N ILE A 24 -1.32 8.55 -5.58
CA ILE A 24 -2.05 7.97 -4.45
C ILE A 24 -0.99 7.43 -3.49
N GLN A 25 -0.92 8.01 -2.30
CA GLN A 25 -0.08 7.53 -1.22
C GLN A 25 -0.99 7.05 -0.11
N PRO A 26 -1.37 5.75 -0.11
CA PRO A 26 -2.26 5.22 0.89
C PRO A 26 -1.59 5.16 2.26
N ALA A 27 -2.42 5.12 3.30
CA ALA A 27 -2.01 4.87 4.66
C ALA A 27 -2.84 3.73 5.25
N ILE A 28 -2.30 3.03 6.24
CA ILE A 28 -2.99 1.95 6.93
C ILE A 28 -3.02 2.26 8.41
N VAL A 29 -4.18 2.05 9.03
CA VAL A 29 -4.29 2.00 10.49
C VAL A 29 -4.51 0.56 10.90
N GLU A 30 -3.65 0.02 11.73
CA GLU A 30 -3.77 -1.30 12.34
C GLU A 30 -4.23 -1.14 13.78
N PHE A 31 -5.32 -1.82 14.14
CA PHE A 31 -5.85 -1.90 15.50
C PHE A 31 -5.66 -3.32 16.04
N GLU A 32 -5.21 -3.42 17.30
CA GLU A 32 -5.21 -4.67 18.05
C GLU A 32 -6.48 -4.73 18.87
N ILE A 33 -7.34 -5.72 18.60
CA ILE A 33 -8.69 -5.81 19.16
C ILE A 33 -8.84 -6.98 20.13
N ALA A 34 -9.68 -6.80 21.15
CA ALA A 34 -10.12 -7.88 22.04
C ALA A 34 -11.55 -8.33 21.71
N ASP A 35 -12.35 -7.52 21.01
CA ASP A 35 -13.76 -7.74 20.71
C ASP A 35 -13.97 -8.05 19.21
N THR A 36 -14.66 -9.15 18.92
CA THR A 36 -14.96 -9.60 17.56
C THR A 36 -15.95 -8.69 16.82
N THR A 37 -16.71 -7.84 17.53
CA THR A 37 -17.66 -6.90 16.92
C THR A 37 -17.01 -5.61 16.45
N PHE A 38 -15.74 -5.38 16.80
CA PHE A 38 -15.03 -4.15 16.47
C PHE A 38 -15.01 -3.86 14.97
N ALA A 39 -14.71 -4.87 14.16
CA ALA A 39 -14.61 -4.71 12.71
C ALA A 39 -15.95 -4.30 12.07
N ASP A 40 -17.06 -4.93 12.49
CA ASP A 40 -18.41 -4.56 12.02
C ASP A 40 -18.75 -3.13 12.45
N ASN A 41 -18.39 -2.69 13.66
CA ASN A 41 -18.59 -1.33 14.14
C ASN A 41 -17.75 -0.31 13.37
N LEU A 42 -16.51 -0.66 13.00
CA LEU A 42 -15.64 0.20 12.20
C LEU A 42 -16.21 0.36 10.78
N ILE A 43 -16.68 -0.72 10.16
CA ILE A 43 -17.35 -0.66 8.85
C ILE A 43 -18.54 0.30 8.91
N LYS A 44 -19.43 0.10 9.89
CA LYS A 44 -20.62 0.95 10.08
C LYS A 44 -20.27 2.42 10.31
N TYR A 45 -19.22 2.69 11.07
CA TYR A 45 -18.74 4.06 11.28
C TYR A 45 -18.29 4.68 9.95
N CYS A 46 -17.48 3.97 9.16
CA CYS A 46 -17.02 4.45 7.86
C CYS A 46 -18.20 4.79 6.93
N GLU A 47 -19.22 3.91 6.85
CA GLU A 47 -20.43 4.14 6.05
C GLU A 47 -21.20 5.38 6.52
N THR A 48 -21.33 5.56 7.84
CA THR A 48 -22.05 6.71 8.43
C THR A 48 -21.36 8.02 8.11
N GLU A 49 -20.03 8.04 8.13
CA GLU A 49 -19.20 9.22 7.82
C GLU A 49 -18.93 9.41 6.31
N GLY A 50 -19.48 8.52 5.46
CA GLY A 50 -19.32 8.62 4.00
C GLY A 50 -17.94 8.21 3.51
N TYR A 51 -17.19 7.41 4.27
CA TYR A 51 -15.94 6.78 3.85
C TYR A 51 -16.20 5.42 3.23
N GLU A 52 -15.44 5.05 2.20
CA GLU A 52 -15.45 3.68 1.72
C GLU A 52 -14.86 2.75 2.81
N PRO A 53 -15.59 1.71 3.24
CA PRO A 53 -15.14 0.82 4.32
C PRO A 53 -14.12 -0.21 3.79
N GLN A 54 -12.88 0.21 3.61
CA GLN A 54 -11.73 -0.62 3.26
C GLN A 54 -11.16 -1.27 4.53
N VAL A 55 -11.91 -2.22 5.10
CA VAL A 55 -11.56 -2.88 6.35
C VAL A 55 -11.10 -4.30 6.08
N TYR A 56 -9.95 -4.68 6.67
CA TYR A 56 -9.33 -5.99 6.53
C TYR A 56 -9.08 -6.57 7.91
N GLN A 57 -9.01 -7.89 8.03
CA GLN A 57 -8.79 -8.55 9.31
C GLN A 57 -7.91 -9.79 9.18
N TRP A 58 -7.04 -9.96 10.17
CA TRP A 58 -6.34 -11.21 10.47
C TRP A 58 -6.38 -11.42 11.98
N LYS A 59 -6.99 -12.53 12.43
CA LYS A 59 -7.17 -12.84 13.87
C LYS A 59 -7.71 -11.63 14.66
N ASN A 60 -6.97 -11.17 15.67
CA ASN A 60 -7.32 -10.01 16.51
C ASN A 60 -6.76 -8.69 15.99
N ARG A 61 -6.31 -8.61 14.75
CA ARG A 61 -5.81 -7.40 14.11
C ARG A 61 -6.77 -6.96 13.01
N VAL A 62 -7.20 -5.70 13.07
CA VAL A 62 -8.08 -5.09 12.08
C VAL A 62 -7.36 -3.92 11.44
N LEU A 63 -7.37 -3.87 10.12
CA LEU A 63 -6.81 -2.77 9.34
C LEU A 63 -7.94 -1.93 8.76
N TYR A 64 -7.73 -0.62 8.77
CA TYR A 64 -8.40 0.31 7.87
C TYR A 64 -7.39 0.80 6.83
N PHE A 65 -7.68 0.55 5.56
CA PHE A 65 -6.89 1.04 4.45
C PHE A 65 -7.48 2.37 3.95
N ALA A 66 -6.68 3.43 4.02
CA ALA A 66 -7.05 4.77 3.60
C ALA A 66 -6.31 5.14 2.31
N GLU A 67 -7.02 5.48 1.26
CA GLU A 67 -6.40 6.01 0.04
C GLU A 67 -5.67 7.34 0.26
N LYS A 68 -6.08 8.09 1.30
CA LYS A 68 -5.48 9.37 1.69
C LYS A 68 -5.00 9.31 3.14
N PRO A 69 -3.75 9.70 3.45
CA PRO A 69 -3.22 9.68 4.82
C PRO A 69 -4.11 10.41 5.85
N ALA A 70 -4.70 11.54 5.46
CA ALA A 70 -5.60 12.30 6.35
C ALA A 70 -6.79 11.46 6.85
N GLN A 71 -7.32 10.53 6.05
CA GLN A 71 -8.41 9.64 6.48
C GLN A 71 -7.94 8.67 7.55
N ALA A 72 -6.72 8.13 7.43
CA ALA A 72 -6.13 7.24 8.43
C ALA A 72 -6.09 7.92 9.81
N THR A 73 -5.62 9.17 9.86
CA THR A 73 -5.55 9.95 11.09
C THR A 73 -6.95 10.23 11.67
N VAL A 74 -7.92 10.56 10.84
CA VAL A 74 -9.32 10.78 11.29
C VAL A 74 -9.89 9.50 11.90
N ILE A 75 -9.77 8.37 11.22
CA ILE A 75 -10.25 7.06 11.70
C ILE A 75 -9.55 6.68 13.00
N ALA A 76 -8.21 6.80 13.06
CA ALA A 76 -7.44 6.46 14.27
C ALA A 76 -7.91 7.29 15.48
N ASN A 77 -8.13 8.59 15.30
CA ASN A 77 -8.59 9.48 16.36
C ASN A 77 -10.02 9.17 16.81
N ALA A 78 -10.94 8.89 15.88
CA ALA A 78 -12.31 8.52 16.20
C ALA A 78 -12.37 7.19 16.97
N VAL A 79 -11.60 6.20 16.53
CA VAL A 79 -11.50 4.91 17.23
C VAL A 79 -10.87 5.08 18.61
N LYS A 80 -9.80 5.87 18.74
CA LYS A 80 -9.14 6.13 20.02
C LYS A 80 -10.06 6.88 21.00
N TYR A 81 -10.92 7.77 20.49
CA TYR A 81 -11.92 8.43 21.30
C TYR A 81 -12.97 7.46 21.84
N ALA A 82 -13.47 6.54 21.01
CA ALA A 82 -14.45 5.54 21.40
C ALA A 82 -13.88 4.42 22.27
N PHE A 83 -12.61 4.07 22.05
CA PHE A 83 -11.87 2.97 22.72
C PHE A 83 -10.52 3.48 23.25
N PRO A 84 -10.48 4.19 24.42
CA PRO A 84 -9.28 4.86 24.91
C PRO A 84 -8.06 3.95 25.12
N ASP A 85 -8.27 2.66 25.39
CA ASP A 85 -7.22 1.68 25.67
C ASP A 85 -6.76 0.92 24.41
N ILE A 86 -7.38 1.16 23.24
CA ILE A 86 -7.02 0.45 22.01
C ILE A 86 -5.59 0.75 21.60
N LYS A 87 -4.84 -0.30 21.29
CA LYS A 87 -3.53 -0.17 20.67
C LYS A 87 -3.69 -0.04 19.18
N TYR A 88 -2.96 0.89 18.57
CA TYR A 88 -2.97 1.06 17.13
C TYR A 88 -1.61 1.50 16.60
N LYS A 89 -1.39 1.28 15.31
CA LYS A 89 -0.24 1.75 14.53
C LYS A 89 -0.74 2.41 13.26
N ILE A 90 -0.02 3.44 12.79
CA ILE A 90 -0.30 4.09 11.51
C ILE A 90 0.92 3.91 10.59
N TYR A 91 0.69 3.45 9.38
CA TYR A 91 1.69 3.27 8.32
C TYR A 91 1.40 4.29 7.21
N GLU A 92 2.15 5.39 7.17
CA GLU A 92 1.91 6.50 6.23
C GLU A 92 2.99 6.63 5.16
N ASN A 93 4.26 6.32 5.52
CA ASN A 93 5.40 6.56 4.67
C ASN A 93 6.08 5.23 4.32
N PRO A 94 5.78 4.63 3.17
CA PRO A 94 6.47 3.42 2.75
C PRO A 94 7.93 3.73 2.45
N PHE A 95 8.83 2.87 2.92
CA PHE A 95 10.26 2.97 2.63
C PHE A 95 10.63 2.40 1.26
N TYR A 96 9.80 1.51 0.71
CA TYR A 96 9.92 1.00 -0.64
C TYR A 96 8.62 1.23 -1.41
N LYS A 97 8.77 1.71 -2.65
CA LYS A 97 7.64 2.04 -3.54
C LYS A 97 7.96 1.56 -4.96
N PHE A 98 7.09 0.72 -5.47
CA PHE A 98 7.01 0.44 -6.90
C PHE A 98 5.70 1.01 -7.44
N ASN A 99 5.71 1.53 -8.66
CA ASN A 99 4.52 1.91 -9.41
C ASN A 99 4.74 1.70 -10.91
N ARG A 100 3.67 1.83 -11.70
CA ARG A 100 3.70 1.56 -13.15
C ARG A 100 4.63 2.48 -13.96
N LYS A 101 5.13 3.58 -13.39
CA LYS A 101 6.16 4.42 -14.05
C LYS A 101 7.47 3.65 -14.27
N ASN A 102 7.71 2.59 -13.49
CA ASN A 102 8.85 1.68 -13.62
C ASN A 102 8.68 0.65 -14.75
N CYS A 103 7.51 0.59 -15.40
CA CYS A 103 7.18 -0.37 -16.44
C CYS A 103 7.28 0.22 -17.85
N LYS A 104 7.51 -0.64 -18.86
CA LYS A 104 7.40 -0.25 -20.27
C LYS A 104 5.98 0.19 -20.62
N ASN A 105 4.97 -0.54 -20.11
CA ASN A 105 3.58 -0.12 -20.14
C ASN A 105 3.23 0.63 -18.85
N THR A 106 3.15 1.94 -18.90
CA THR A 106 2.86 2.82 -17.76
C THR A 106 1.37 3.05 -17.51
N GLN A 107 0.48 2.42 -18.28
CA GLN A 107 -0.96 2.55 -18.11
C GLN A 107 -1.38 2.03 -16.73
N THR A 108 -2.27 2.77 -16.08
CA THR A 108 -2.88 2.41 -14.80
C THR A 108 -4.36 2.12 -15.01
N VAL A 109 -4.92 1.22 -14.19
CA VAL A 109 -6.36 0.98 -14.14
C VAL A 109 -7.05 2.03 -13.24
N GLU A 110 -8.34 2.21 -13.46
CA GLU A 110 -9.14 3.17 -12.68
C GLU A 110 -9.45 2.64 -11.28
N LYS A 111 -9.70 1.33 -11.15
CA LYS A 111 -10.07 0.68 -9.91
C LYS A 111 -9.15 -0.49 -9.58
N CYS A 112 -8.77 -0.56 -8.32
CA CYS A 112 -7.90 -1.61 -7.80
C CYS A 112 -8.58 -2.40 -6.67
N ASP A 113 -8.20 -3.66 -6.57
CA ASP A 113 -8.27 -4.42 -5.33
C ASP A 113 -6.88 -4.43 -4.68
N TYR A 114 -6.83 -4.79 -3.39
CA TYR A 114 -5.60 -4.71 -2.60
C TYR A 114 -5.31 -6.04 -1.92
N PHE A 115 -4.09 -6.51 -2.05
CA PHE A 115 -3.52 -7.61 -1.28
C PHE A 115 -2.63 -7.03 -0.19
N ILE A 116 -2.94 -7.33 1.07
CA ILE A 116 -2.27 -6.74 2.23
C ILE A 116 -1.74 -7.85 3.11
N ILE A 117 -0.42 -7.84 3.36
CA ILE A 117 0.25 -8.83 4.21
C ILE A 117 1.19 -8.15 5.21
N SER A 118 1.45 -8.84 6.32
CA SER A 118 2.36 -8.37 7.37
C SER A 118 3.33 -9.46 7.79
N ALA A 119 4.55 -9.05 8.14
CA ALA A 119 5.60 -9.87 8.72
C ALA A 119 6.40 -9.03 9.72
N ASN A 120 7.33 -9.64 10.44
CA ASN A 120 8.35 -8.91 11.18
C ASN A 120 9.72 -9.03 10.49
N LEU A 121 10.55 -8.03 10.67
CA LEU A 121 11.99 -8.19 10.52
C LEU A 121 12.54 -8.98 11.72
N VAL A 122 13.58 -9.79 11.49
CA VAL A 122 14.32 -10.44 12.57
C VAL A 122 14.82 -9.44 13.63
N ALA A 123 15.11 -9.89 14.84
CA ALA A 123 15.47 -8.99 15.94
C ALA A 123 16.83 -8.29 15.77
N ASP A 124 17.73 -8.83 14.96
CA ASP A 124 19.05 -8.29 14.72
C ASP A 124 19.00 -6.98 13.93
N GLU A 125 19.43 -5.87 14.55
CA GLU A 125 19.35 -4.53 13.97
C GLU A 125 20.23 -4.37 12.70
N LYS A 126 21.37 -5.08 12.63
CA LYS A 126 22.22 -5.07 11.45
C LYS A 126 21.52 -5.72 10.27
N MET A 127 20.89 -6.86 10.48
CA MET A 127 20.09 -7.53 9.45
C MET A 127 18.89 -6.68 9.02
N GLN A 128 18.25 -5.96 9.95
CA GLN A 128 17.18 -5.01 9.61
C GLN A 128 17.70 -3.89 8.69
N GLN A 129 18.89 -3.36 8.94
CA GLN A 129 19.49 -2.34 8.06
C GLN A 129 19.86 -2.91 6.71
N GLU A 130 20.45 -4.11 6.64
CA GLU A 130 20.76 -4.79 5.38
C GLU A 130 19.49 -4.99 4.52
N TYR A 131 18.36 -5.36 5.14
CA TYR A 131 17.07 -5.46 4.44
C TYR A 131 16.65 -4.13 3.81
N MET A 132 16.81 -3.02 4.54
CA MET A 132 16.51 -1.68 4.02
C MET A 132 17.43 -1.29 2.86
N ASP A 133 18.73 -1.62 2.96
CA ASP A 133 19.75 -1.31 1.94
C ASP A 133 19.47 -2.11 0.64
N TYR A 134 19.06 -3.38 0.75
CA TYR A 134 18.62 -4.17 -0.41
C TYR A 134 17.44 -3.51 -1.13
N HIS A 135 16.45 -3.05 -0.39
CA HIS A 135 15.28 -2.38 -0.98
C HIS A 135 15.64 -1.02 -1.58
N ALA A 136 16.56 -0.27 -0.96
CA ALA A 136 17.01 1.02 -1.48
C ALA A 136 17.69 0.91 -2.84
N THR A 137 18.36 -0.21 -3.11
CA THR A 137 19.10 -0.46 -4.36
C THR A 137 18.45 -1.49 -5.27
N GLN A 138 17.21 -1.94 -4.97
CA GLN A 138 16.54 -3.02 -5.70
C GLN A 138 16.42 -2.74 -7.20
N PHE A 139 16.04 -1.51 -7.58
CA PHE A 139 15.86 -1.15 -8.98
C PHE A 139 17.16 -1.21 -9.80
N GLU A 140 18.31 -1.07 -9.14
CA GLU A 140 19.62 -1.14 -9.77
C GLU A 140 20.18 -2.56 -9.78
N ASN A 141 20.10 -3.25 -8.62
CA ASN A 141 20.77 -4.54 -8.42
C ASN A 141 19.88 -5.75 -8.78
N PHE A 142 18.55 -5.57 -8.74
CA PHE A 142 17.54 -6.59 -9.04
C PHE A 142 16.39 -6.00 -9.89
N PRO A 143 16.68 -5.38 -11.06
CA PRO A 143 15.63 -4.78 -11.90
C PRO A 143 14.56 -5.80 -12.33
N GLU A 144 14.92 -7.09 -12.41
CA GLU A 144 14.03 -8.19 -12.79
C GLU A 144 12.86 -8.35 -11.80
N VAL A 145 13.03 -7.95 -10.53
CA VAL A 145 11.94 -7.94 -9.53
C VAL A 145 10.85 -6.95 -9.96
N SER A 146 11.24 -5.73 -10.33
CA SER A 146 10.31 -4.73 -10.84
C SER A 146 9.67 -5.14 -12.17
N GLU A 147 10.44 -5.79 -13.06
CA GLU A 147 9.91 -6.36 -14.30
C GLU A 147 8.85 -7.44 -14.02
N GLY A 148 9.07 -8.27 -12.98
CA GLY A 148 8.08 -9.23 -12.48
C GLY A 148 6.78 -8.56 -12.06
N PHE A 149 6.84 -7.48 -11.28
CA PHE A 149 5.67 -6.70 -10.88
C PHE A 149 4.94 -6.09 -12.09
N CYS A 150 5.69 -5.66 -13.11
CA CYS A 150 5.11 -5.17 -14.36
C CYS A 150 4.35 -6.27 -15.13
N LYS A 151 4.92 -7.50 -15.21
CA LYS A 151 4.28 -8.65 -15.83
C LYS A 151 3.02 -9.10 -15.09
N ALA A 152 3.05 -8.98 -13.76
CA ALA A 152 1.92 -9.28 -12.87
C ALA A 152 0.83 -8.20 -12.90
N ASP A 153 0.99 -7.16 -13.71
CA ASP A 153 0.07 -6.02 -13.80
C ASP A 153 -0.20 -5.32 -12.46
N PHE A 154 0.75 -5.38 -11.52
CA PHE A 154 0.65 -4.63 -10.28
C PHE A 154 0.64 -3.13 -10.57
N GLN A 155 -0.30 -2.41 -9.97
CA GLN A 155 -0.47 -0.97 -10.17
C GLN A 155 0.50 -0.18 -9.30
N TYR A 156 0.67 -0.64 -8.06
CA TYR A 156 1.76 -0.26 -7.16
C TYR A 156 2.02 -1.35 -6.13
N LEU A 157 3.20 -1.29 -5.52
CA LEU A 157 3.57 -2.09 -4.36
C LEU A 157 4.31 -1.18 -3.37
N ASN A 158 3.79 -1.10 -2.16
CA ASN A 158 4.36 -0.30 -1.08
C ASN A 158 4.74 -1.20 0.08
N VAL A 159 5.93 -0.99 0.65
CA VAL A 159 6.34 -1.63 1.90
C VAL A 159 6.54 -0.57 2.96
N TYR A 160 5.79 -0.72 4.05
CA TYR A 160 5.84 0.15 5.22
C TYR A 160 6.56 -0.57 6.35
N ARG A 161 7.08 0.21 7.29
CA ARG A 161 7.73 -0.32 8.50
C ARG A 161 7.32 0.48 9.73
N GLN A 162 7.00 -0.24 10.82
CA GLN A 162 6.73 0.32 12.13
C GLN A 162 7.47 -0.53 13.18
N GLY A 163 8.60 -0.02 13.69
CA GLY A 163 9.53 -0.83 14.46
C GLY A 163 10.11 -1.98 13.63
N ARG A 164 9.89 -3.22 14.05
CA ARG A 164 10.24 -4.43 13.29
C ARG A 164 9.16 -4.88 12.32
N GLN A 165 7.92 -4.45 12.53
CA GLN A 165 6.80 -4.91 11.72
C GLN A 165 6.80 -4.26 10.35
N LEU A 166 6.61 -5.10 9.34
CA LEU A 166 6.42 -4.75 7.95
C LEU A 166 4.95 -4.84 7.59
N MET A 167 4.51 -3.92 6.73
CA MET A 167 3.20 -3.99 6.08
C MET A 167 3.41 -3.81 4.59
N LEU A 168 3.07 -4.82 3.80
CA LEU A 168 3.18 -4.80 2.36
C LEU A 168 1.79 -4.70 1.74
N VAL A 169 1.63 -3.76 0.82
CA VAL A 169 0.39 -3.53 0.08
C VAL A 169 0.67 -3.63 -1.40
N ILE A 170 -0.06 -4.49 -2.08
CA ILE A 170 -0.06 -4.62 -3.54
C ILE A 170 -1.43 -4.19 -4.07
N ALA A 171 -1.45 -3.20 -4.95
CA ALA A 171 -2.64 -2.83 -5.71
C ALA A 171 -2.60 -3.54 -7.07
N TYR A 172 -3.71 -4.16 -7.44
CA TYR A 172 -3.87 -4.88 -8.70
C TYR A 172 -5.24 -4.59 -9.33
N PRO A 173 -5.45 -4.85 -10.63
CA PRO A 173 -6.71 -4.56 -11.29
C PRO A 173 -7.90 -5.19 -10.58
N GLN A 174 -8.95 -4.41 -10.34
CA GLN A 174 -10.16 -4.89 -9.65
C GLN A 174 -10.73 -6.13 -10.35
N SER A 175 -11.15 -7.11 -9.57
CA SER A 175 -11.74 -8.37 -10.03
C SER A 175 -10.78 -9.33 -10.76
N ALA A 176 -9.48 -9.03 -10.84
CA ALA A 176 -8.49 -9.99 -11.29
C ALA A 176 -8.18 -11.01 -10.19
N ASP A 177 -7.74 -12.21 -10.59
CA ASP A 177 -7.24 -13.22 -9.63
C ASP A 177 -5.83 -12.87 -9.22
N PHE A 178 -5.64 -12.54 -7.94
CA PHE A 178 -4.33 -12.17 -7.41
C PHE A 178 -3.30 -13.29 -7.55
N ASN A 179 -3.68 -14.55 -7.31
CA ASN A 179 -2.75 -15.67 -7.37
C ASN A 179 -2.25 -15.90 -8.81
N GLU A 180 -3.16 -15.77 -9.79
CA GLU A 180 -2.78 -15.82 -11.21
C GLU A 180 -1.80 -14.69 -11.55
N LEU A 181 -2.11 -13.45 -11.15
CA LEU A 181 -1.22 -12.31 -11.39
C LEU A 181 0.14 -12.50 -10.70
N ASN A 182 0.13 -12.89 -9.43
CA ASN A 182 1.36 -13.05 -8.65
C ASN A 182 2.27 -14.15 -9.21
N SER A 183 1.72 -15.22 -9.78
CA SER A 183 2.51 -16.29 -10.43
C SER A 183 3.37 -15.78 -11.59
N ARG A 184 2.94 -14.70 -12.26
CA ARG A 184 3.67 -14.08 -13.38
C ARG A 184 4.95 -13.36 -12.92
N THR A 185 5.08 -13.02 -11.63
CA THR A 185 6.27 -12.33 -11.09
C THR A 185 7.52 -13.20 -11.21
N VAL A 186 7.37 -14.52 -11.01
CA VAL A 186 8.46 -15.51 -11.01
C VAL A 186 8.61 -16.23 -12.35
N GLU A 187 7.66 -16.08 -13.26
CA GLU A 187 7.64 -16.80 -14.53
C GLU A 187 8.87 -16.47 -15.38
N ASN A 188 9.72 -17.50 -15.62
CA ASN A 188 10.99 -17.37 -16.34
C ASN A 188 11.92 -16.28 -15.76
N ASN A 189 11.91 -16.12 -14.42
CA ASN A 189 12.61 -15.04 -13.74
C ASN A 189 13.37 -15.54 -12.48
N PRO A 190 14.49 -16.27 -12.64
CA PRO A 190 15.24 -16.85 -11.53
C PRO A 190 15.82 -15.78 -10.58
N ARG A 191 15.98 -14.53 -11.03
CA ARG A 191 16.45 -13.43 -10.17
C ARG A 191 15.43 -13.04 -9.11
N VAL A 192 14.12 -13.25 -9.36
CA VAL A 192 13.07 -13.06 -8.35
C VAL A 192 13.17 -14.16 -7.28
N ASP A 193 13.46 -15.40 -7.65
CA ASP A 193 13.67 -16.47 -6.68
C ASP A 193 14.89 -16.19 -5.78
N GLU A 194 15.98 -15.68 -6.38
CA GLU A 194 17.17 -15.25 -5.63
C GLU A 194 16.82 -14.12 -4.66
N TRP A 195 16.08 -13.09 -5.13
CA TRP A 195 15.59 -12.00 -4.28
C TRP A 195 14.75 -12.51 -3.10
N ASN A 196 13.78 -13.38 -3.38
CA ASN A 196 12.91 -13.95 -2.35
C ASN A 196 13.72 -14.77 -1.32
N SER A 197 14.70 -15.53 -1.78
CA SER A 197 15.61 -16.29 -0.90
C SER A 197 16.47 -15.39 -0.01
N ILE A 198 16.92 -14.24 -0.54
CA ILE A 198 17.68 -13.25 0.23
C ILE A 198 16.76 -12.59 1.27
N MET A 199 15.58 -12.10 0.85
CA MET A 199 14.63 -11.39 1.72
C MET A 199 14.12 -12.29 2.85
N GLY A 200 13.89 -13.57 2.58
CA GLY A 200 13.42 -14.53 3.59
C GLY A 200 14.35 -14.67 4.80
N LYS A 201 15.66 -14.34 4.67
CA LYS A 201 16.60 -14.39 5.79
C LYS A 201 16.38 -13.30 6.83
N TYR A 202 15.74 -12.21 6.44
CA TYR A 202 15.51 -11.02 7.26
C TYR A 202 14.12 -10.99 7.88
N GLN A 203 13.27 -11.96 7.56
CA GLN A 203 11.85 -11.94 7.89
C GLN A 203 11.49 -13.07 8.84
N GLU A 204 10.57 -12.80 9.76
CA GLU A 204 9.95 -13.77 10.65
C GLU A 204 8.47 -13.44 10.85
N GLY A 205 7.69 -14.39 11.37
CA GLY A 205 6.27 -14.21 11.60
C GLY A 205 5.97 -13.13 12.64
N VAL A 206 4.78 -12.53 12.53
CA VAL A 206 4.23 -11.66 13.58
C VAL A 206 3.69 -12.52 14.74
N GLU A 207 3.43 -11.90 15.89
CA GLU A 207 2.82 -12.61 17.02
C GLU A 207 1.50 -13.28 16.61
N GLY A 208 1.40 -14.57 16.88
CA GLY A 208 0.23 -15.39 16.57
C GLY A 208 0.31 -16.14 15.22
N THR A 209 1.39 -16.04 14.45
CA THR A 209 1.61 -16.90 13.27
C THR A 209 1.85 -18.35 13.67
N ASP A 210 1.55 -19.27 12.77
CA ASP A 210 1.87 -20.67 12.93
C ASP A 210 3.37 -20.92 12.71
N GLU A 211 3.88 -22.06 13.16
CA GLU A 211 5.30 -22.42 13.00
C GLU A 211 5.66 -22.48 11.50
N GLY A 212 6.68 -21.72 11.12
CA GLY A 212 7.16 -21.62 9.73
C GLY A 212 6.40 -20.64 8.84
N GLU A 213 5.30 -20.06 9.31
CA GLU A 213 4.62 -18.98 8.62
C GLU A 213 5.34 -17.65 8.86
N VAL A 214 5.69 -16.93 7.80
CA VAL A 214 6.38 -15.64 7.87
C VAL A 214 5.42 -14.48 7.59
N TRP A 215 4.67 -14.58 6.51
CA TRP A 215 3.72 -13.54 6.09
C TRP A 215 2.30 -13.95 6.38
N VAL A 216 1.53 -13.07 6.98
CA VAL A 216 0.10 -13.25 7.24
C VAL A 216 -0.71 -12.34 6.35
N GLU A 217 -1.80 -12.87 5.77
CA GLU A 217 -2.70 -12.14 4.89
C GLU A 217 -3.86 -11.54 5.68
N PHE A 218 -4.14 -10.25 5.44
CA PHE A 218 -5.33 -9.59 5.92
C PHE A 218 -6.46 -9.69 4.89
N ILE A 219 -7.53 -10.35 5.26
CA ILE A 219 -8.67 -10.60 4.39
C ILE A 219 -9.64 -9.42 4.44
N ARG A 220 -10.03 -8.90 3.27
CA ARG A 220 -11.02 -7.83 3.17
C ARG A 220 -12.38 -8.31 3.69
N LEU A 221 -12.94 -7.56 4.63
CA LEU A 221 -14.28 -7.83 5.14
C LEU A 221 -15.34 -7.32 4.17
N LYS A 222 -16.34 -8.14 3.93
CA LYS A 222 -17.50 -7.76 3.11
C LYS A 222 -18.53 -7.08 3.97
N ILE A 223 -19.14 -6.01 3.43
CA ILE A 223 -20.31 -5.39 4.02
C ILE A 223 -21.43 -6.45 4.03
N LYS A 224 -21.96 -6.73 5.21
CA LYS A 224 -23.17 -7.56 5.33
C LYS A 224 -24.36 -6.69 4.95
N ASN A 225 -24.89 -6.88 3.74
CA ASN A 225 -26.16 -6.26 3.32
C ASN A 225 -27.34 -6.78 4.15
#